data_5e8143cf8597aa07cec7c528925cfcef
#
_entry.id   5e8143cf8597aa07cec7c528925cfcef
#
_cell.length_a   1.000
_cell.length_b   1.000
_cell.length_c   1.000
_cell.angle_alpha   90.00
_cell.angle_beta   90.00
_cell.angle_gamma   90.00
#
_symmetry.space_group_name_H-M   'P 1'
#
loop_
_entity.id
_entity.type
_entity.pdbx_description
1 polymer ?
#
loop_
_entity_poly.entity_id
_entity_poly.type
_entity_poly.pdbx_seq_one_letter_code
_entity_poly.pdbx_strand_id
1 'polypeptide(L)'
;SWFEEQLRLARHKRFGAASEKHAFQTQLFNEAEALSAQVEEQEPEEITYHRAKRKPGRRALPAHLPREEVVHDLAESEKTCGCGQRLHCIGEERSEKLDIMPATARVIVHVRPKYACRGCEEGVKRAPLPPQPIPKSIVTPGLLAWVVIGKYLDRMPLYHLEGVLKRLGVEVSRTTLASWMIRGAELLNPLYEAMHSALLECDI
;
A
#
# COMPACT_ATOMS: atom_id res chain seq x y z
N SER A 1 -16.01 6.19 42.78
CA SER A 1 -15.12 7.15 43.44
C SER A 1 -14.81 8.28 42.46
N TRP A 2 -14.41 9.48 42.98
CA TRP A 2 -14.06 10.64 42.15
C TRP A 2 -12.99 10.32 41.12
N PHE A 3 -12.01 9.47 41.43
CA PHE A 3 -10.98 8.99 40.50
C PHE A 3 -11.53 8.18 39.33
N GLU A 4 -12.51 7.32 39.55
CA GLU A 4 -13.13 6.52 38.48
C GLU A 4 -13.91 7.39 37.49
N GLU A 5 -14.52 8.44 37.99
CA GLU A 5 -15.27 9.40 37.19
C GLU A 5 -14.31 10.25 36.32
N GLN A 6 -13.18 10.71 36.89
CA GLN A 6 -12.13 11.40 36.12
C GLN A 6 -11.51 10.48 35.03
N LEU A 7 -11.30 9.23 35.35
CA LEU A 7 -10.76 8.26 34.42
C LEU A 7 -11.74 7.94 33.26
N ARG A 8 -13.05 7.89 33.58
CA ARG A 8 -14.11 7.75 32.61
C ARG A 8 -14.23 8.96 31.68
N LEU A 9 -14.14 10.18 32.25
CA LEU A 9 -14.15 11.42 31.47
C LEU A 9 -12.91 11.55 30.58
N ALA A 10 -11.74 11.16 31.10
CA ALA A 10 -10.51 11.17 30.29
C ALA A 10 -10.54 10.14 29.17
N ARG A 11 -11.10 8.94 29.39
CA ARG A 11 -11.35 7.94 28.35
C ARG A 11 -12.35 8.45 27.32
N HIS A 12 -13.44 9.09 27.73
CA HIS A 12 -14.44 9.65 26.83
C HIS A 12 -13.84 10.78 25.98
N LYS A 13 -12.98 11.64 26.52
CA LYS A 13 -12.25 12.67 25.77
C LYS A 13 -11.26 12.11 24.76
N ARG A 14 -10.62 10.98 25.06
CA ARG A 14 -9.62 10.35 24.14
C ARG A 14 -10.23 9.43 23.08
N PHE A 15 -11.29 8.73 23.41
CA PHE A 15 -11.85 7.63 22.61
C PHE A 15 -13.36 7.75 22.36
N GLY A 16 -14.02 8.77 22.91
CA GLY A 16 -15.41 9.07 22.60
C GLY A 16 -15.54 9.59 21.18
N ALA A 17 -16.68 9.36 20.55
CA ALA A 17 -17.01 9.94 19.26
C ALA A 17 -16.91 11.47 19.36
N ALA A 18 -15.81 12.04 18.88
CA ALA A 18 -15.65 13.48 18.71
C ALA A 18 -16.52 13.89 17.52
N SER A 19 -17.79 14.15 17.80
CA SER A 19 -18.63 14.88 16.86
C SER A 19 -18.20 16.34 16.93
N GLU A 20 -17.60 16.87 15.88
CA GLU A 20 -17.36 18.30 15.73
C GLU A 20 -18.66 19.09 15.50
N LYS A 21 -19.82 18.46 15.61
CA LYS A 21 -21.13 19.09 15.51
C LYS A 21 -21.43 19.85 16.80
N HIS A 22 -21.12 21.14 16.81
CA HIS A 22 -21.70 22.07 17.77
C HIS A 22 -23.19 22.18 17.54
N ALA A 23 -24.00 22.16 18.62
CA ALA A 23 -25.46 22.24 18.56
C ALA A 23 -25.98 23.50 17.82
N PHE A 24 -25.17 24.54 17.71
CA PHE A 24 -25.47 25.77 16.95
C PHE A 24 -25.06 25.74 15.47
N GLN A 25 -24.30 24.73 15.02
CA GLN A 25 -23.82 24.62 13.65
C GLN A 25 -24.80 23.87 12.72
N THR A 26 -25.84 23.29 13.28
CA THR A 26 -26.84 22.48 12.57
C THR A 26 -27.77 23.29 11.68
N GLN A 27 -27.84 24.63 11.82
CA GLN A 27 -28.77 25.43 11.02
C GLN A 27 -28.16 26.08 9.77
N LEU A 28 -26.83 26.16 9.64
CA LEU A 28 -26.17 26.85 8.53
C LEU A 28 -25.76 25.93 7.34
N PHE A 29 -25.77 24.61 7.53
CA PHE A 29 -25.33 23.66 6.49
C PHE A 29 -26.32 22.51 6.24
N ASN A 30 -27.57 22.62 6.74
CA ASN A 30 -28.58 21.55 6.67
C ASN A 30 -29.56 21.71 5.51
N GLU A 31 -29.31 22.57 4.53
CA GLU A 31 -30.21 22.69 3.37
C GLU A 31 -30.32 21.39 2.58
N ALA A 32 -29.24 20.64 2.45
CA ALA A 32 -29.25 19.34 1.76
C ALA A 32 -29.97 18.24 2.55
N GLU A 33 -29.87 18.24 3.90
CA GLU A 33 -30.58 17.29 4.77
C GLU A 33 -32.05 17.67 4.94
N ALA A 34 -32.38 18.98 4.97
CA ALA A 34 -33.76 19.45 5.01
C ALA A 34 -34.51 19.15 3.72
N LEU A 35 -33.84 19.17 2.57
CA LEU A 35 -34.41 18.78 1.27
C LEU A 35 -34.56 17.23 1.17
N SER A 36 -33.68 16.45 1.78
CA SER A 36 -33.80 14.98 1.79
C SER A 36 -34.89 14.47 2.74
N ALA A 37 -35.23 15.22 3.79
CA ALA A 37 -36.31 14.88 4.72
C ALA A 37 -37.73 15.14 4.14
N GLN A 38 -37.83 15.85 3.01
CA GLN A 38 -39.10 16.11 2.30
C GLN A 38 -39.38 15.08 1.18
N VAL A 39 -38.49 14.12 0.95
CA VAL A 39 -38.77 12.99 0.06
C VAL A 39 -39.59 11.98 0.86
N GLU A 40 -40.89 11.89 0.50
CA GLU A 40 -41.86 10.95 1.06
C GLU A 40 -41.29 9.56 1.24
N GLU A 41 -41.67 8.92 2.35
CA GLU A 41 -41.46 7.49 2.64
C GLU A 41 -41.99 6.65 1.45
N GLN A 42 -41.10 6.36 0.50
CA GLN A 42 -41.35 5.28 -0.44
C GLN A 42 -41.02 3.97 0.28
N GLU A 43 -41.97 3.05 0.26
CA GLU A 43 -41.81 1.71 0.80
C GLU A 43 -40.47 1.09 0.36
N PRO A 44 -39.74 0.38 1.26
CA PRO A 44 -38.47 -0.18 0.92
C PRO A 44 -38.63 -1.25 -0.17
N GLU A 45 -38.28 -0.90 -1.41
CA GLU A 45 -38.06 -1.92 -2.44
C GLU A 45 -36.91 -2.82 -2.00
N GLU A 46 -37.18 -4.10 -1.91
CA GLU A 46 -36.19 -5.12 -1.62
C GLU A 46 -35.18 -5.21 -2.76
N ILE A 47 -34.13 -4.37 -2.69
CA ILE A 47 -33.05 -4.39 -3.67
C ILE A 47 -32.17 -5.61 -3.36
N THR A 48 -32.42 -6.71 -4.04
CA THR A 48 -31.55 -7.89 -4.03
C THR A 48 -30.21 -7.54 -4.69
N TYR A 49 -29.22 -7.22 -3.87
CA TYR A 49 -27.88 -6.90 -4.32
C TYR A 49 -27.15 -8.20 -4.69
N HIS A 50 -27.15 -8.58 -5.96
CA HIS A 50 -26.25 -9.59 -6.50
C HIS A 50 -24.85 -9.01 -6.57
N ARG A 51 -24.11 -9.11 -5.46
CA ARG A 51 -22.68 -8.78 -5.42
C ARG A 51 -21.93 -9.80 -6.26
N ALA A 52 -21.61 -9.45 -7.51
CA ALA A 52 -20.71 -10.25 -8.31
C ALA A 52 -19.42 -10.48 -7.51
N LYS A 53 -19.08 -11.74 -7.21
CA LYS A 53 -17.83 -12.11 -6.53
C LYS A 53 -16.69 -11.67 -7.42
N ARG A 54 -16.12 -10.48 -7.15
CA ARG A 54 -14.87 -10.04 -7.77
C ARG A 54 -13.80 -11.05 -7.37
N LYS A 55 -13.20 -11.70 -8.36
CA LYS A 55 -12.03 -12.55 -8.13
C LYS A 55 -10.98 -11.70 -7.40
N PRO A 56 -10.41 -12.17 -6.27
CA PRO A 56 -9.35 -11.46 -5.57
C PRO A 56 -8.11 -11.47 -6.47
N GLY A 57 -7.91 -10.40 -7.22
CA GLY A 57 -6.76 -10.19 -8.08
C GLY A 57 -6.31 -8.73 -7.97
N ARG A 58 -5.00 -8.49 -8.08
CA ARG A 58 -4.48 -7.12 -8.19
C ARG A 58 -5.11 -6.45 -9.41
N ARG A 59 -5.57 -5.21 -9.25
CA ARG A 59 -5.88 -4.38 -10.41
C ARG A 59 -4.59 -4.15 -11.20
N ALA A 60 -4.68 -4.26 -12.52
CA ALA A 60 -3.59 -3.88 -13.40
C ALA A 60 -3.24 -2.40 -13.19
N LEU A 61 -1.95 -2.08 -13.20
CA LEU A 61 -1.51 -0.69 -13.14
C LEU A 61 -1.90 0.05 -14.42
N PRO A 62 -2.22 1.36 -14.35
CA PRO A 62 -2.68 2.13 -15.50
C PRO A 62 -1.71 2.05 -16.68
N ALA A 63 -2.24 1.81 -17.87
CA ALA A 63 -1.43 1.61 -19.08
C ALA A 63 -0.72 2.89 -19.56
N HIS A 64 -1.26 4.07 -19.21
CA HIS A 64 -0.69 5.37 -19.61
C HIS A 64 0.57 5.77 -18.85
N LEU A 65 0.90 5.10 -17.72
CA LEU A 65 2.12 5.41 -16.97
C LEU A 65 3.36 4.89 -17.70
N PRO A 66 4.46 5.66 -17.72
CA PRO A 66 5.72 5.20 -18.29
C PRO A 66 6.19 3.94 -17.55
N ARG A 67 6.68 2.96 -18.31
CA ARG A 67 7.20 1.69 -17.80
C ARG A 67 8.70 1.64 -18.04
N GLU A 68 9.43 1.40 -16.97
CA GLU A 68 10.86 1.13 -17.01
C GLU A 68 11.06 -0.37 -16.76
N GLU A 69 11.67 -1.05 -17.71
CA GLU A 69 11.95 -2.49 -17.59
C GLU A 69 13.31 -2.70 -16.93
N VAL A 70 13.32 -3.48 -15.85
CA VAL A 70 14.53 -3.92 -15.18
C VAL A 70 14.64 -5.42 -15.33
N VAL A 71 15.60 -5.87 -16.13
CA VAL A 71 15.83 -7.29 -16.38
C VAL A 71 16.73 -7.87 -15.30
N HIS A 72 16.24 -8.87 -14.58
CA HIS A 72 17.01 -9.66 -13.63
C HIS A 72 17.31 -11.01 -14.25
N ASP A 73 18.51 -11.14 -14.80
CA ASP A 73 18.97 -12.38 -15.44
C ASP A 73 19.86 -13.19 -14.50
N LEU A 74 20.01 -14.49 -14.82
CA LEU A 74 20.97 -15.36 -14.15
C LEU A 74 22.39 -15.01 -14.60
N ALA A 75 23.36 -15.16 -13.68
CA ALA A 75 24.76 -15.09 -14.06
C ALA A 75 25.11 -16.17 -15.07
N GLU A 76 26.09 -15.93 -15.96
CA GLU A 76 26.48 -16.89 -16.99
C GLU A 76 26.89 -18.26 -16.42
N SER A 77 27.51 -18.27 -15.22
CA SER A 77 27.87 -19.49 -14.50
C SER A 77 26.65 -20.31 -14.06
N GLU A 78 25.52 -19.66 -13.81
CA GLU A 78 24.29 -20.32 -13.36
C GLU A 78 23.42 -20.82 -14.53
N LYS A 79 23.74 -20.41 -15.75
CA LYS A 79 23.06 -20.84 -16.98
C LYS A 79 23.49 -22.23 -17.47
N THR A 80 24.29 -22.96 -16.66
CA THR A 80 24.67 -24.34 -16.94
C THR A 80 23.92 -25.30 -16.03
N CYS A 81 23.39 -26.37 -16.60
CA CYS A 81 22.74 -27.45 -15.86
C CYS A 81 23.79 -28.37 -15.19
N GLY A 82 23.41 -29.06 -14.12
CA GLY A 82 24.25 -30.08 -13.52
C GLY A 82 24.67 -31.24 -14.45
N CYS A 83 23.93 -31.46 -15.55
CA CYS A 83 24.27 -32.39 -16.62
C CYS A 83 25.27 -31.83 -17.65
N GLY A 84 25.80 -30.61 -17.48
CA GLY A 84 26.75 -29.95 -18.37
C GLY A 84 26.16 -29.25 -19.57
N GLN A 85 24.83 -29.32 -19.80
CA GLN A 85 24.18 -28.64 -20.90
C GLN A 85 23.82 -27.19 -20.54
N ARG A 86 23.86 -26.31 -21.52
CA ARG A 86 23.42 -24.92 -21.36
C ARG A 86 21.89 -24.86 -21.23
N LEU A 87 21.42 -24.12 -20.22
CA LEU A 87 20.00 -23.89 -20.01
C LEU A 87 19.41 -23.05 -21.14
N HIS A 88 18.17 -23.35 -21.52
CA HIS A 88 17.45 -22.62 -22.54
C HIS A 88 16.34 -21.77 -21.91
N CYS A 89 16.23 -20.53 -22.35
CA CYS A 89 15.14 -19.65 -21.90
C CYS A 89 13.80 -20.17 -22.42
N ILE A 90 12.87 -20.48 -21.53
CA ILE A 90 11.54 -21.03 -21.82
C ILE A 90 10.43 -20.00 -21.65
N GLY A 91 10.77 -18.78 -21.17
CA GLY A 91 9.82 -17.70 -20.96
C GLY A 91 10.31 -16.71 -19.93
N GLU A 92 9.47 -15.73 -19.64
CA GLU A 92 9.75 -14.65 -18.69
C GLU A 92 8.67 -14.60 -17.64
N GLU A 93 9.04 -14.21 -16.43
CA GLU A 93 8.12 -13.84 -15.37
C GLU A 93 8.17 -12.33 -15.21
N ARG A 94 7.07 -11.64 -15.47
CA ARG A 94 6.94 -10.18 -15.36
C ARG A 94 6.19 -9.82 -14.12
N SER A 95 6.73 -8.89 -13.33
CA SER A 95 6.04 -8.30 -12.20
C SER A 95 6.15 -6.78 -12.24
N GLU A 96 5.04 -6.10 -11.99
CA GLU A 96 4.98 -4.64 -12.03
C GLU A 96 5.03 -4.06 -10.61
N LYS A 97 5.82 -3.01 -10.44
CA LYS A 97 5.91 -2.20 -9.24
C LYS A 97 5.65 -0.76 -9.57
N LEU A 98 4.94 -0.07 -8.68
CA LEU A 98 4.72 1.36 -8.79
C LEU A 98 5.83 2.09 -8.07
N ASP A 99 6.47 3.01 -8.77
CA ASP A 99 7.43 3.93 -8.20
C ASP A 99 6.99 5.37 -8.41
N ILE A 100 7.45 6.28 -7.56
CA ILE A 100 7.15 7.70 -7.65
C ILE A 100 8.44 8.50 -7.54
N MET A 101 8.68 9.35 -8.52
CA MET A 101 9.64 10.44 -8.43
C MET A 101 8.88 11.74 -8.15
N PRO A 102 9.45 12.73 -7.45
CA PRO A 102 8.75 13.99 -7.24
C PRO A 102 8.14 14.51 -8.53
N ALA A 103 6.82 14.72 -8.51
CA ALA A 103 5.97 15.15 -9.63
C ALA A 103 5.69 14.12 -10.75
N THR A 104 6.25 12.91 -10.74
CA THR A 104 5.95 11.87 -11.73
C THR A 104 5.75 10.50 -11.09
N ALA A 105 4.76 9.74 -11.59
CA ALA A 105 4.58 8.34 -11.24
C ALA A 105 5.06 7.45 -12.40
N ARG A 106 5.80 6.39 -12.08
CA ARG A 106 6.26 5.40 -13.06
C ARG A 106 6.01 3.98 -12.57
N VAL A 107 5.92 3.05 -13.49
CA VAL A 107 5.81 1.63 -13.19
C VAL A 107 7.15 0.97 -13.46
N ILE A 108 7.71 0.28 -12.47
CA ILE A 108 8.91 -0.56 -12.64
C ILE A 108 8.45 -1.97 -12.93
N VAL A 109 8.76 -2.48 -14.10
CA VAL A 109 8.46 -3.85 -14.52
C VAL A 109 9.69 -4.72 -14.28
N HIS A 110 9.60 -5.65 -13.34
CA HIS A 110 10.66 -6.62 -13.09
C HIS A 110 10.46 -7.82 -14.02
N VAL A 111 11.36 -7.99 -14.96
CA VAL A 111 11.36 -9.11 -15.92
C VAL A 111 12.39 -10.15 -15.46
N ARG A 112 11.97 -11.39 -15.29
CA ARG A 112 12.83 -12.51 -14.91
C ARG A 112 12.69 -13.63 -15.92
N PRO A 113 13.68 -13.83 -16.81
CA PRO A 113 13.71 -14.96 -17.70
C PRO A 113 13.71 -16.29 -16.95
N LYS A 114 13.00 -17.27 -17.49
CA LYS A 114 12.93 -18.63 -16.97
C LYS A 114 13.76 -19.54 -17.87
N TYR A 115 14.66 -20.29 -17.28
CA TYR A 115 15.55 -21.19 -17.98
C TYR A 115 15.26 -22.65 -17.61
N ALA A 116 15.18 -23.52 -18.60
CA ALA A 116 15.06 -24.95 -18.44
C ALA A 116 16.15 -25.68 -19.22
N CYS A 117 16.55 -26.86 -18.75
CA CYS A 117 17.41 -27.76 -19.48
C CYS A 117 16.56 -28.66 -20.38
N ARG A 118 16.90 -28.74 -21.68
CA ARG A 118 16.22 -29.65 -22.62
C ARG A 118 16.69 -31.10 -22.50
N GLY A 119 17.83 -31.31 -21.83
CA GLY A 119 18.43 -32.64 -21.75
C GLY A 119 17.96 -33.48 -20.56
N CYS A 120 17.79 -32.86 -19.39
CA CYS A 120 17.38 -33.59 -18.19
C CYS A 120 15.95 -33.23 -17.71
N GLU A 121 15.32 -32.20 -18.28
CA GLU A 121 13.98 -31.70 -17.90
C GLU A 121 13.83 -31.40 -16.39
N GLU A 122 14.93 -31.38 -15.63
CA GLU A 122 14.94 -31.14 -14.20
C GLU A 122 14.90 -29.64 -13.88
N GLY A 123 13.73 -29.20 -13.44
CA GLY A 123 13.51 -27.91 -12.81
C GLY A 123 13.64 -26.68 -13.71
N VAL A 124 13.09 -25.57 -13.23
CA VAL A 124 13.16 -24.26 -13.87
C VAL A 124 13.99 -23.33 -13.00
N LYS A 125 15.05 -22.74 -13.54
CA LYS A 125 15.85 -21.72 -12.88
C LYS A 125 15.40 -20.32 -13.28
N ARG A 126 15.35 -19.40 -12.31
CA ARG A 126 15.08 -17.98 -12.53
C ARG A 126 15.88 -17.14 -11.52
N ALA A 127 16.24 -15.92 -11.88
CA ALA A 127 16.92 -15.02 -10.97
C ALA A 127 16.05 -14.68 -9.75
N PRO A 128 16.62 -14.52 -8.55
CA PRO A 128 15.89 -14.00 -7.41
C PRO A 128 15.44 -12.56 -7.65
N LEU A 129 14.33 -12.16 -7.03
CA LEU A 129 13.97 -10.74 -6.98
C LEU A 129 14.82 -10.04 -5.91
N PRO A 130 15.16 -8.75 -6.13
CA PRO A 130 15.79 -7.97 -5.07
C PRO A 130 14.88 -7.91 -3.84
N PRO A 131 15.45 -7.78 -2.63
CA PRO A 131 14.67 -7.65 -1.42
C PRO A 131 13.73 -6.44 -1.49
N GLN A 132 12.50 -6.62 -1.05
CA GLN A 132 11.47 -5.60 -1.10
C GLN A 132 11.05 -5.24 0.32
N PRO A 133 10.77 -3.94 0.61
CA PRO A 133 10.38 -3.51 1.96
C PRO A 133 9.10 -4.21 2.42
N ILE A 134 8.15 -4.39 1.51
CA ILE A 134 6.91 -5.12 1.79
C ILE A 134 6.78 -6.25 0.76
N PRO A 135 6.96 -7.51 1.15
CA PRO A 135 6.85 -8.65 0.25
C PRO A 135 5.48 -8.69 -0.45
N LYS A 136 5.49 -9.05 -1.75
CA LYS A 136 4.28 -9.17 -2.57
C LYS A 136 3.44 -7.88 -2.71
N SER A 137 3.97 -6.72 -2.32
CA SER A 137 3.33 -5.43 -2.54
C SER A 137 3.75 -4.81 -3.88
N ILE A 138 2.97 -3.83 -4.35
CA ILE A 138 3.32 -2.99 -5.49
C ILE A 138 4.19 -1.81 -5.10
N VAL A 139 4.41 -1.59 -3.81
CA VAL A 139 5.16 -0.45 -3.28
C VAL A 139 6.65 -0.67 -3.46
N THR A 140 7.34 0.34 -4.01
CA THR A 140 8.80 0.44 -4.02
C THR A 140 9.29 1.12 -2.74
N PRO A 141 10.58 1.00 -2.38
CA PRO A 141 11.16 1.77 -1.28
C PRO A 141 10.91 3.28 -1.42
N GLY A 142 11.05 3.81 -2.64
CA GLY A 142 10.84 5.25 -2.93
C GLY A 142 9.39 5.68 -2.69
N LEU A 143 8.42 4.90 -3.18
CA LEU A 143 7.00 5.19 -2.95
C LEU A 143 6.64 5.08 -1.46
N LEU A 144 7.18 4.08 -0.75
CA LEU A 144 6.96 3.93 0.69
C LEU A 144 7.50 5.14 1.45
N ALA A 145 8.74 5.55 1.16
CA ALA A 145 9.36 6.74 1.76
C ALA A 145 8.53 8.00 1.49
N TRP A 146 8.05 8.19 0.25
CA TRP A 146 7.20 9.32 -0.10
C TRP A 146 5.89 9.35 0.72
N VAL A 147 5.24 8.21 0.91
CA VAL A 147 4.03 8.11 1.73
C VAL A 147 4.32 8.43 3.21
N VAL A 148 5.43 7.90 3.75
CA VAL A 148 5.86 8.13 5.14
C VAL A 148 6.17 9.61 5.37
N ILE A 149 6.96 10.23 4.49
CA ILE A 149 7.31 11.66 4.57
C ILE A 149 6.04 12.50 4.47
N GLY A 150 5.20 12.25 3.47
CA GLY A 150 3.95 12.99 3.30
C GLY A 150 3.04 12.90 4.53
N LYS A 151 2.96 11.73 5.17
CA LYS A 151 2.12 11.53 6.35
C LYS A 151 2.68 12.20 7.61
N TYR A 152 3.97 12.05 7.88
CA TYR A 152 4.55 12.45 9.18
C TYR A 152 5.30 13.77 9.12
N LEU A 153 6.05 14.05 8.07
CA LEU A 153 6.80 15.30 7.93
C LEU A 153 5.90 16.41 7.39
N ASP A 154 5.18 16.15 6.30
CA ASP A 154 4.30 17.12 5.65
C ASP A 154 2.90 17.17 6.28
N ARG A 155 2.63 16.32 7.28
CA ARG A 155 1.37 16.23 8.02
C ARG A 155 0.14 16.01 7.15
N MET A 156 0.31 15.42 5.96
CA MET A 156 -0.81 15.15 5.06
C MET A 156 -1.62 13.95 5.53
N PRO A 157 -2.94 14.06 5.67
CA PRO A 157 -3.81 12.92 5.92
C PRO A 157 -3.76 11.93 4.75
N LEU A 158 -3.97 10.63 5.02
CA LEU A 158 -3.90 9.59 3.98
C LEU A 158 -4.89 9.82 2.83
N TYR A 159 -6.04 10.45 3.08
CA TYR A 159 -6.99 10.79 2.02
C TYR A 159 -6.45 11.86 1.05
N HIS A 160 -5.60 12.78 1.52
CA HIS A 160 -4.90 13.72 0.66
C HIS A 160 -3.86 13.01 -0.21
N LEU A 161 -3.07 12.09 0.36
CA LEU A 161 -2.11 11.27 -0.39
C LEU A 161 -2.81 10.40 -1.44
N GLU A 162 -3.96 9.80 -1.10
CA GLU A 162 -4.83 9.10 -2.05
C GLU A 162 -5.25 10.03 -3.21
N GLY A 163 -5.66 11.27 -2.88
CA GLY A 163 -6.04 12.28 -3.87
C GLY A 163 -4.87 12.72 -4.76
N VAL A 164 -3.64 12.81 -4.22
CA VAL A 164 -2.44 13.12 -5.01
C VAL A 164 -2.15 11.98 -5.99
N LEU A 165 -2.14 10.73 -5.52
CA LEU A 165 -1.93 9.55 -6.36
C LEU A 165 -2.99 9.45 -7.46
N LYS A 166 -4.26 9.72 -7.14
CA LYS A 166 -5.36 9.74 -8.13
C LYS A 166 -5.14 10.78 -9.22
N ARG A 167 -4.62 11.98 -8.89
CA ARG A 167 -4.27 13.01 -9.89
C ARG A 167 -3.11 12.56 -10.80
N LEU A 168 -2.21 11.72 -10.30
CA LEU A 168 -1.15 11.09 -11.09
C LEU A 168 -1.65 9.86 -11.89
N GLY A 169 -2.95 9.57 -11.86
CA GLY A 169 -3.55 8.44 -12.56
C GLY A 169 -3.41 7.09 -11.85
N VAL A 170 -3.10 7.09 -10.56
CA VAL A 170 -2.88 5.87 -9.78
C VAL A 170 -3.94 5.73 -8.71
N GLU A 171 -4.71 4.64 -8.76
CA GLU A 171 -5.73 4.33 -7.76
C GLU A 171 -5.17 3.42 -6.66
N VAL A 172 -4.82 4.01 -5.52
CA VAL A 172 -4.41 3.31 -4.30
C VAL A 172 -5.36 3.72 -3.18
N SER A 173 -6.04 2.75 -2.57
CA SER A 173 -7.00 3.04 -1.49
C SER A 173 -6.31 3.45 -0.18
N ARG A 174 -7.01 4.23 0.65
CA ARG A 174 -6.55 4.61 2.00
C ARG A 174 -6.19 3.41 2.86
N THR A 175 -6.95 2.32 2.76
CA THR A 175 -6.66 1.07 3.49
C THR A 175 -5.33 0.46 3.06
N THR A 176 -4.99 0.53 1.78
CA THR A 176 -3.69 0.08 1.27
C THR A 176 -2.56 0.97 1.80
N LEU A 177 -2.74 2.29 1.76
CA LEU A 177 -1.77 3.25 2.31
C LEU A 177 -1.57 3.01 3.82
N ALA A 178 -2.65 2.82 4.60
CA ALA A 178 -2.57 2.50 6.02
C ALA A 178 -1.82 1.18 6.28
N SER A 179 -2.08 0.15 5.49
CA SER A 179 -1.36 -1.13 5.57
C SER A 179 0.14 -0.98 5.29
N TRP A 180 0.52 -0.13 4.33
CA TRP A 180 1.94 0.16 4.07
C TRP A 180 2.60 0.89 5.23
N MET A 181 1.88 1.80 5.89
CA MET A 181 2.38 2.50 7.08
C MET A 181 2.66 1.54 8.23
N ILE A 182 1.71 0.62 8.53
CA ILE A 182 1.85 -0.37 9.58
C ILE A 182 3.07 -1.27 9.31
N ARG A 183 3.16 -1.82 8.10
CA ARG A 183 4.29 -2.69 7.72
C ARG A 183 5.62 -1.93 7.60
N GLY A 184 5.58 -0.67 7.23
CA GLY A 184 6.75 0.21 7.25
C GLY A 184 7.24 0.45 8.68
N ALA A 185 6.35 0.63 9.64
CA ALA A 185 6.69 0.75 11.06
C ALA A 185 7.32 -0.54 11.60
N GLU A 186 6.75 -1.70 11.27
CA GLU A 186 7.34 -3.01 11.63
C GLU A 186 8.76 -3.16 11.07
N LEU A 187 8.99 -2.75 9.82
CA LEU A 187 10.32 -2.79 9.18
C LEU A 187 11.34 -1.88 9.89
N LEU A 188 10.90 -0.72 10.38
CA LEU A 188 11.75 0.27 11.04
C LEU A 188 11.91 0.01 12.55
N ASN A 189 11.14 -0.90 13.14
CA ASN A 189 11.17 -1.18 14.57
C ASN A 189 12.57 -1.55 15.10
N PRO A 190 13.38 -2.40 14.44
CA PRO A 190 14.73 -2.72 14.92
C PRO A 190 15.64 -1.48 14.99
N LEU A 191 15.50 -0.55 14.03
CA LEU A 191 16.22 0.72 14.06
C LEU A 191 15.76 1.60 15.23
N TYR A 192 14.46 1.68 15.45
CA TYR A 192 13.89 2.41 16.59
C TYR A 192 14.39 1.86 17.92
N GLU A 193 14.39 0.55 18.11
CA GLU A 193 14.87 -0.10 19.33
C GLU A 193 16.36 0.17 19.56
N ALA A 194 17.20 0.07 18.50
CA ALA A 194 18.61 0.40 18.59
C ALA A 194 18.87 1.87 18.97
N MET A 195 18.12 2.80 18.36
CA MET A 195 18.20 4.22 18.71
C MET A 195 17.73 4.50 20.15
N HIS A 196 16.65 3.85 20.56
CA HIS A 196 16.12 4.00 21.93
C HIS A 196 17.11 3.48 22.96
N SER A 197 17.71 2.30 22.74
CA SER A 197 18.73 1.77 23.62
C SER A 197 19.96 2.68 23.71
N ALA A 198 20.45 3.17 22.57
CA ALA A 198 21.59 4.10 22.54
C ALA A 198 21.29 5.42 23.31
N LEU A 199 20.06 5.93 23.22
CA LEU A 199 19.66 7.12 23.97
C LEU A 199 19.61 6.88 25.47
N LEU A 200 19.22 5.67 25.92
CA LEU A 200 19.19 5.34 27.35
C LEU A 200 20.58 5.10 27.94
N GLU A 201 21.59 4.77 27.10
CA GLU A 201 22.97 4.60 27.50
C GLU A 201 23.76 5.92 27.54
N CYS A 202 23.22 6.99 26.95
CA CYS A 202 23.82 8.32 27.05
C CYS A 202 23.54 8.91 28.41
N ASP A 203 24.56 9.02 29.28
CA ASP A 203 24.51 9.84 30.50
C ASP A 203 24.34 11.30 30.09
N ILE A 204 23.21 11.90 30.52
CA ILE A 204 22.93 13.33 30.34
C ILE A 204 23.44 14.07 31.57
#